data_0de365df0c73b7bf764ef2d571ee2f9f
#
_entry.id   0de365df0c73b7bf764ef2d571ee2f9f
#
_cell.length_a   1.000
_cell.length_b   1.000
_cell.length_c   1.000
_cell.angle_alpha   90.00
_cell.angle_beta   90.00
_cell.angle_gamma   90.00
#
_symmetry.space_group_name_H-M   'P 1'
#
loop_
_entity.id
_entity.type
_entity.pdbx_description
1 polymer ?
#
loop_
_entity_poly.entity_id
_entity_poly.type
_entity_poly.pdbx_seq_one_letter_code
_entity_poly.pdbx_strand_id
1 'polypeptide(L)'
;MGKTTVTASLGRHLADIGYRVVLADADVGLNNLDVVTGADSRVVYDIGDVVSGRCGISQALVADHESTARILPSAGGGAEMSAQAFRGVIDSLADCDFVLIDCPAGIENGFHRAVSAAAEAIVVTTPSASAIRDADKVLSLLSAYRLEDVSLVVNRVRPDMVARGEMMEAADISRLLHTPAVGVIPEDDCVTLYQQLGRVPSFALSEKAFCLLADNVANRTKKCAELRTYGRRRRRRWL
;
A
#
# COMPACT_ATOMS: atom_id res chain seq x y z
N MET A 1 -6.68 -1.89 8.62
CA MET A 1 -6.32 -2.78 7.49
C MET A 1 -4.86 -2.64 7.05
N GLY A 2 -4.24 -1.46 7.18
CA GLY A 2 -2.81 -1.23 6.92
C GLY A 2 -2.48 -0.90 5.47
N LYS A 3 -3.35 -0.20 4.76
CA LYS A 3 -3.11 0.26 3.38
C LYS A 3 -1.80 1.05 3.25
N THR A 4 -1.66 2.13 4.00
CA THR A 4 -0.47 3.00 4.00
C THR A 4 0.81 2.21 4.27
N THR A 5 0.78 1.24 5.22
CA THR A 5 1.92 0.36 5.49
C THR A 5 2.27 -0.51 4.28
N VAL A 6 1.24 -1.09 3.64
CA VAL A 6 1.45 -1.93 2.44
C VAL A 6 1.98 -1.07 1.30
N THR A 7 1.43 0.13 1.08
CA THR A 7 1.87 1.07 0.05
C THR A 7 3.34 1.45 0.26
N ALA A 8 3.72 1.88 1.46
CA ALA A 8 5.09 2.27 1.77
C ALA A 8 6.08 1.10 1.62
N SER A 9 5.75 -0.08 2.19
CA SER A 9 6.62 -1.24 2.11
C SER A 9 6.76 -1.77 0.69
N LEU A 10 5.65 -1.87 -0.06
CA LEU A 10 5.68 -2.28 -1.47
C LEU A 10 6.54 -1.33 -2.31
N GLY A 11 6.34 -0.01 -2.14
CA GLY A 11 7.08 0.98 -2.90
C GLY A 11 8.59 0.94 -2.63
N ARG A 12 9.00 0.78 -1.37
CA ARG A 12 10.42 0.61 -1.02
C ARG A 12 11.02 -0.64 -1.65
N HIS A 13 10.34 -1.79 -1.57
CA HIS A 13 10.84 -3.03 -2.17
C HIS A 13 10.90 -2.97 -3.71
N LEU A 14 9.96 -2.29 -4.37
CA LEU A 14 10.03 -2.03 -5.81
C LEU A 14 11.24 -1.13 -6.15
N ALA A 15 11.50 -0.11 -5.33
CA ALA A 15 12.66 0.76 -5.49
C ALA A 15 13.98 0.02 -5.25
N ASP A 16 14.04 -0.89 -4.26
CA ASP A 16 15.23 -1.71 -3.96
C ASP A 16 15.60 -2.67 -5.09
N ILE A 17 14.62 -3.15 -5.85
CA ILE A 17 14.87 -3.98 -7.05
C ILE A 17 15.10 -3.16 -8.32
N GLY A 18 15.19 -1.82 -8.21
CA GLY A 18 15.69 -0.93 -9.24
C GLY A 18 14.65 -0.15 -10.03
N TYR A 19 13.36 -0.19 -9.65
CA TYR A 19 12.32 0.61 -10.31
C TYR A 19 12.30 2.05 -9.80
N ARG A 20 11.89 2.99 -10.67
CA ARG A 20 11.62 4.39 -10.31
C ARG A 20 10.20 4.46 -9.75
N VAL A 21 10.09 4.69 -8.45
CA VAL A 21 8.83 4.61 -7.70
C VAL A 21 8.48 5.94 -7.08
N VAL A 22 7.21 6.33 -7.22
CA VAL A 22 6.61 7.43 -6.46
C VAL A 22 5.46 6.88 -5.63
N LEU A 23 5.43 7.30 -4.36
CA LEU A 23 4.33 7.05 -3.41
C LEU A 23 3.53 8.34 -3.32
N ALA A 24 2.27 8.34 -3.76
CA ALA A 24 1.40 9.50 -3.71
C ALA A 24 0.29 9.30 -2.66
N ASP A 25 0.10 10.28 -1.79
CA ASP A 25 -0.98 10.25 -0.79
C ASP A 25 -2.23 10.94 -1.34
N ALA A 26 -3.33 10.20 -1.44
CA ALA A 26 -4.64 10.73 -1.85
C ALA A 26 -5.52 11.17 -0.68
N ASP A 27 -5.05 11.06 0.57
CA ASP A 27 -5.80 11.43 1.79
C ASP A 27 -5.56 12.91 2.12
N VAL A 28 -6.32 13.80 1.49
CA VAL A 28 -6.20 15.24 1.71
C VAL A 28 -6.58 15.60 3.14
N GLY A 29 -5.62 16.17 3.87
CA GLY A 29 -5.80 16.66 5.24
C GLY A 29 -5.39 15.70 6.35
N LEU A 30 -5.10 14.44 6.06
CA LEU A 30 -4.66 13.45 7.07
C LEU A 30 -3.33 12.77 6.63
N ASN A 31 -2.34 13.54 6.29
CA ASN A 31 -1.02 13.12 5.82
C ASN A 31 -0.45 11.90 6.60
N ASN A 32 -0.79 10.69 6.17
CA ASN A 32 -0.36 9.48 6.86
C ASN A 32 0.88 8.85 6.21
N LEU A 33 1.06 9.08 4.91
CA LEU A 33 2.14 8.46 4.15
C LEU A 33 3.50 9.06 4.50
N ASP A 34 3.59 10.38 4.66
CA ASP A 34 4.81 11.09 5.06
C ASP A 34 5.25 10.70 6.47
N VAL A 35 4.30 10.53 7.41
CA VAL A 35 4.57 10.04 8.77
C VAL A 35 5.11 8.61 8.75
N VAL A 36 4.45 7.70 8.01
CA VAL A 36 4.86 6.28 7.92
C VAL A 36 6.24 6.13 7.27
N THR A 37 6.60 7.01 6.35
CA THR A 37 7.89 7.00 5.66
C THR A 37 8.96 7.84 6.36
N GLY A 38 8.59 8.62 7.40
CA GLY A 38 9.49 9.54 8.10
C GLY A 38 9.90 10.74 7.22
N ALA A 39 9.08 11.11 6.27
CA ALA A 39 9.31 12.23 5.37
C ALA A 39 8.72 13.56 5.87
N ASP A 40 7.85 13.52 6.89
CA ASP A 40 7.05 14.63 7.42
C ASP A 40 7.86 15.91 7.68
N SER A 41 9.03 15.79 8.31
CA SER A 41 9.88 16.93 8.64
C SER A 41 10.61 17.57 7.42
N ARG A 42 10.52 16.94 6.25
CA ARG A 42 11.19 17.38 5.00
C ARG A 42 10.23 17.87 3.94
N VAL A 43 8.93 17.79 4.18
CA VAL A 43 7.89 18.30 3.29
C VAL A 43 7.93 19.83 3.27
N VAL A 44 8.21 20.40 2.10
CA VAL A 44 8.18 21.86 1.85
C VAL A 44 6.97 22.20 0.98
N TYR A 45 6.72 21.38 -0.03
CA TYR A 45 5.60 21.49 -0.96
C TYR A 45 4.84 20.19 -1.00
N ASP A 46 3.56 20.29 -1.30
CA ASP A 46 2.63 19.16 -1.39
C ASP A 46 1.91 19.12 -2.76
N ILE A 47 1.05 18.14 -2.96
CA ILE A 47 0.30 18.02 -4.21
C ILE A 47 -0.63 19.22 -4.45
N GLY A 48 -1.13 19.91 -3.41
CA GLY A 48 -1.95 21.11 -3.53
C GLY A 48 -1.15 22.30 -4.07
N ASP A 49 0.15 22.37 -3.72
CA ASP A 49 1.06 23.36 -4.26
C ASP A 49 1.30 23.16 -5.75
N VAL A 50 1.44 21.92 -6.18
CA VAL A 50 1.56 21.56 -7.60
C VAL A 50 0.29 21.94 -8.37
N VAL A 51 -0.89 21.57 -7.86
CA VAL A 51 -2.19 21.88 -8.50
C VAL A 51 -2.42 23.38 -8.59
N SER A 52 -2.03 24.15 -7.57
CA SER A 52 -2.15 25.62 -7.58
C SER A 52 -1.08 26.33 -8.39
N GLY A 53 -0.10 25.60 -8.94
CA GLY A 53 1.02 26.19 -9.71
C GLY A 53 2.06 26.90 -8.86
N ARG A 54 2.06 26.71 -7.53
CA ARG A 54 3.06 27.31 -6.63
C ARG A 54 4.45 26.66 -6.77
N CYS A 55 4.50 25.41 -7.19
CA CYS A 55 5.74 24.70 -7.47
C CYS A 55 5.58 23.70 -8.62
N GLY A 56 6.71 23.26 -9.18
CA GLY A 56 6.74 22.13 -10.10
C GLY A 56 6.71 20.79 -9.36
N ILE A 57 6.27 19.72 -10.05
CA ILE A 57 6.16 18.37 -9.46
C ILE A 57 7.47 17.90 -8.83
N SER A 58 8.62 18.16 -9.46
CA SER A 58 9.93 17.77 -8.94
C SER A 58 10.30 18.42 -7.60
N GLN A 59 9.72 19.58 -7.29
CA GLN A 59 9.95 20.30 -6.04
C GLN A 59 9.06 19.77 -4.90
N ALA A 60 7.90 19.18 -5.24
CA ALA A 60 6.99 18.55 -4.27
C ALA A 60 7.39 17.11 -3.93
N LEU A 61 8.24 16.49 -4.75
CA LEU A 61 8.72 15.13 -4.49
C LEU A 61 9.80 15.11 -3.40
N VAL A 62 9.50 14.47 -2.28
CA VAL A 62 10.42 14.25 -1.16
C VAL A 62 11.11 12.88 -1.34
N ALA A 63 12.44 12.82 -1.19
CA ALA A 63 13.17 11.55 -1.24
C ALA A 63 12.83 10.69 -0.01
N ASP A 64 12.60 9.39 -0.19
CA ASP A 64 12.51 8.47 0.94
C ASP A 64 13.86 8.37 1.67
N HIS A 65 13.81 8.05 2.97
CA HIS A 65 15.03 7.99 3.77
C HIS A 65 15.76 6.65 3.63
N GLU A 66 15.03 5.58 3.31
CA GLU A 66 15.53 4.21 3.33
C GLU A 66 15.64 3.57 1.95
N SER A 67 15.13 4.24 0.90
CA SER A 67 15.15 3.72 -0.47
C SER A 67 15.31 4.85 -1.50
N THR A 68 15.35 4.48 -2.77
CA THR A 68 15.34 5.44 -3.89
C THR A 68 13.95 5.92 -4.28
N ALA A 69 12.89 5.47 -3.59
CA ALA A 69 11.52 5.92 -3.81
C ALA A 69 11.38 7.41 -3.49
N ARG A 70 10.41 8.04 -4.12
CA ARG A 70 10.01 9.42 -3.83
C ARG A 70 8.59 9.45 -3.30
N ILE A 71 8.31 10.42 -2.45
CA ILE A 71 7.01 10.60 -1.81
C ILE A 71 6.43 11.91 -2.31
N LEU A 72 5.19 11.87 -2.80
CA LEU A 72 4.38 13.02 -3.09
C LEU A 72 3.37 13.21 -1.96
N PRO A 73 3.61 14.15 -1.04
CA PRO A 73 2.75 14.36 0.11
C PRO A 73 1.36 14.85 -0.29
N SER A 74 0.37 14.51 0.52
CA SER A 74 -0.99 15.01 0.37
C SER A 74 -1.07 16.50 0.70
N ALA A 75 -2.09 17.16 0.14
CA ALA A 75 -2.36 18.56 0.40
C ALA A 75 -2.72 18.81 1.87
N GLY A 76 -1.98 19.72 2.52
CA GLY A 76 -2.33 20.25 3.82
C GLY A 76 -3.50 21.26 3.73
N GLY A 77 -4.17 21.49 4.85
CA GLY A 77 -5.02 22.68 5.00
C GLY A 77 -6.38 22.69 4.31
N GLY A 78 -6.98 21.54 4.00
CA GLY A 78 -8.39 21.48 3.57
C GLY A 78 -8.67 22.00 2.16
N ALA A 79 -7.66 22.09 1.30
CA ALA A 79 -7.86 22.43 -0.10
C ALA A 79 -8.70 21.33 -0.79
N GLU A 80 -9.88 21.69 -1.29
CA GLU A 80 -10.69 20.78 -2.12
C GLU A 80 -9.93 20.51 -3.42
N MET A 81 -9.47 19.26 -3.58
CA MET A 81 -8.82 18.81 -4.79
C MET A 81 -9.79 17.93 -5.60
N SER A 82 -10.06 18.33 -6.85
CA SER A 82 -10.86 17.53 -7.75
C SER A 82 -10.12 16.25 -8.19
N ALA A 83 -10.86 15.20 -8.51
CA ALA A 83 -10.29 13.97 -9.07
C ALA A 83 -9.50 14.22 -10.37
N GLN A 84 -9.97 15.16 -11.21
CA GLN A 84 -9.30 15.53 -12.45
C GLN A 84 -7.96 16.24 -12.20
N ALA A 85 -7.89 17.15 -11.21
CA ALA A 85 -6.65 17.83 -10.86
C ALA A 85 -5.63 16.84 -10.30
N PHE A 86 -6.06 15.93 -9.40
CA PHE A 86 -5.22 14.86 -8.87
C PHE A 86 -4.67 13.97 -9.99
N ARG A 87 -5.55 13.49 -10.88
CA ARG A 87 -5.14 12.68 -12.03
C ARG A 87 -4.10 13.40 -12.90
N GLY A 88 -4.30 14.70 -13.20
CA GLY A 88 -3.34 15.47 -13.98
C GLY A 88 -1.94 15.51 -13.37
N VAL A 89 -1.85 15.55 -12.02
CA VAL A 89 -0.57 15.47 -11.31
C VAL A 89 0.02 14.06 -11.42
N ILE A 90 -0.79 13.00 -11.22
CA ILE A 90 -0.31 11.62 -11.36
C ILE A 90 0.17 11.34 -12.79
N ASP A 91 -0.57 11.78 -13.81
CA ASP A 91 -0.20 11.63 -15.22
C ASP A 91 1.13 12.36 -15.55
N SER A 92 1.47 13.43 -14.83
CA SER A 92 2.77 14.15 -14.99
C SER A 92 3.98 13.37 -14.49
N LEU A 93 3.77 12.25 -13.77
CA LEU A 93 4.81 11.32 -13.29
C LEU A 93 5.11 10.20 -14.30
N ALA A 94 4.87 10.42 -15.59
CA ALA A 94 5.02 9.42 -16.65
C ALA A 94 6.43 8.79 -16.76
N ASP A 95 7.46 9.47 -16.24
CA ASP A 95 8.83 8.94 -16.21
C ASP A 95 9.07 7.90 -15.12
N CYS A 96 8.10 7.66 -14.22
CA CYS A 96 8.19 6.65 -13.18
C CYS A 96 7.69 5.30 -13.70
N ASP A 97 8.32 4.23 -13.22
CA ASP A 97 7.91 2.86 -13.55
C ASP A 97 6.66 2.46 -12.74
N PHE A 98 6.56 2.96 -11.49
CA PHE A 98 5.41 2.77 -10.61
C PHE A 98 5.03 4.07 -9.90
N VAL A 99 3.73 4.37 -9.88
CA VAL A 99 3.13 5.37 -9.00
C VAL A 99 2.11 4.64 -8.11
N LEU A 100 2.44 4.49 -6.83
CA LEU A 100 1.55 3.85 -5.85
C LEU A 100 0.75 4.92 -5.14
N ILE A 101 -0.58 4.88 -5.28
CA ILE A 101 -1.49 5.84 -4.68
C ILE A 101 -2.02 5.28 -3.36
N ASP A 102 -1.65 5.87 -2.23
CA ASP A 102 -2.25 5.51 -0.94
C ASP A 102 -3.67 6.08 -0.85
N CYS A 103 -4.64 5.18 -0.82
CA CYS A 103 -6.05 5.53 -0.81
C CYS A 103 -6.53 5.73 0.64
N PRO A 104 -7.26 6.81 0.95
CA PRO A 104 -7.81 7.06 2.28
C PRO A 104 -8.73 5.96 2.76
N ALA A 105 -9.10 6.00 4.03
CA ALA A 105 -10.13 5.13 4.58
C ALA A 105 -11.52 5.55 4.08
N GLY A 106 -12.41 4.56 3.95
CA GLY A 106 -13.78 4.83 3.47
C GLY A 106 -13.92 4.77 1.95
N ILE A 107 -15.06 5.22 1.47
CA ILE A 107 -15.48 5.15 0.06
C ILE A 107 -15.96 6.52 -0.44
N GLU A 108 -15.52 7.59 0.19
CA GLU A 108 -15.91 8.96 -0.10
C GLU A 108 -15.01 9.62 -1.18
N ASN A 109 -15.02 10.95 -1.25
CA ASN A 109 -14.32 11.71 -2.29
C ASN A 109 -12.85 11.33 -2.50
N GLY A 110 -12.13 11.01 -1.42
CA GLY A 110 -10.73 10.58 -1.49
C GLY A 110 -10.55 9.23 -2.21
N PHE A 111 -11.45 8.28 -1.97
CA PHE A 111 -11.48 7.01 -2.70
C PHE A 111 -11.70 7.23 -4.20
N HIS A 112 -12.73 8.01 -4.57
CA HIS A 112 -13.02 8.31 -5.97
C HIS A 112 -11.86 9.02 -6.67
N ARG A 113 -11.18 9.92 -5.96
CA ARG A 113 -9.98 10.62 -6.43
C ARG A 113 -8.85 9.64 -6.74
N ALA A 114 -8.50 8.77 -5.80
CA ALA A 114 -7.45 7.78 -5.96
C ALA A 114 -7.73 6.83 -7.13
N VAL A 115 -8.93 6.22 -7.13
CA VAL A 115 -9.30 5.21 -8.13
C VAL A 115 -9.40 5.80 -9.54
N SER A 116 -9.88 7.05 -9.70
CA SER A 116 -9.97 7.68 -11.01
C SER A 116 -8.61 7.97 -11.65
N ALA A 117 -7.55 8.07 -10.87
CA ALA A 117 -6.18 8.28 -11.34
C ALA A 117 -5.38 6.97 -11.53
N ALA A 118 -5.91 5.85 -11.07
CA ALA A 118 -5.23 4.55 -11.13
C ALA A 118 -5.61 3.74 -12.37
N ALA A 119 -4.67 2.94 -12.87
CA ALA A 119 -4.91 1.91 -13.89
C ALA A 119 -5.25 0.55 -13.25
N GLU A 120 -4.66 0.24 -12.12
CA GLU A 120 -4.83 -1.02 -11.39
C GLU A 120 -5.14 -0.75 -9.91
N ALA A 121 -5.75 -1.70 -9.22
CA ALA A 121 -6.03 -1.57 -7.79
C ALA A 121 -5.62 -2.81 -7.00
N ILE A 122 -5.06 -2.58 -5.82
CA ILE A 122 -4.80 -3.62 -4.82
C ILE A 122 -5.69 -3.36 -3.61
N VAL A 123 -6.65 -4.24 -3.37
CA VAL A 123 -7.51 -4.18 -2.19
C VAL A 123 -6.81 -4.84 -1.01
N VAL A 124 -6.56 -4.09 0.06
CA VAL A 124 -5.93 -4.61 1.28
C VAL A 124 -7.00 -4.96 2.30
N THR A 125 -7.04 -6.22 2.72
CA THR A 125 -7.96 -6.71 3.76
C THR A 125 -7.21 -7.46 4.86
N THR A 126 -7.91 -7.84 5.91
CA THR A 126 -7.42 -8.73 6.98
C THR A 126 -8.35 -9.93 7.12
N PRO A 127 -7.91 -11.06 7.74
CA PRO A 127 -8.75 -12.26 7.87
C PRO A 127 -9.87 -12.13 8.93
N SER A 128 -10.52 -10.98 9.00
CA SER A 128 -11.68 -10.76 9.88
C SER A 128 -12.96 -10.60 9.06
N ALA A 129 -14.07 -11.10 9.56
CA ALA A 129 -15.35 -11.07 8.85
C ALA A 129 -15.79 -9.64 8.47
N SER A 130 -15.53 -8.65 9.33
CA SER A 130 -15.83 -7.24 9.04
C SER A 130 -14.98 -6.70 7.90
N ALA A 131 -13.64 -6.95 7.92
CA ALA A 131 -12.73 -6.48 6.88
C ALA A 131 -13.01 -7.14 5.52
N ILE A 132 -13.38 -8.43 5.52
CA ILE A 132 -13.77 -9.15 4.30
C ILE A 132 -15.04 -8.55 3.71
N ARG A 133 -16.05 -8.25 4.54
CA ARG A 133 -17.29 -7.58 4.09
C ARG A 133 -17.02 -6.19 3.53
N ASP A 134 -16.11 -5.44 4.15
CA ASP A 134 -15.73 -4.11 3.65
C ASP A 134 -14.97 -4.22 2.33
N ALA A 135 -14.09 -5.22 2.19
CA ALA A 135 -13.40 -5.49 0.93
C ALA A 135 -14.38 -5.85 -0.20
N ASP A 136 -15.40 -6.66 0.07
CA ASP A 136 -16.44 -7.02 -0.89
C ASP A 136 -17.19 -5.78 -1.41
N LYS A 137 -17.56 -4.85 -0.51
CA LYS A 137 -18.16 -3.57 -0.90
C LYS A 137 -17.23 -2.73 -1.79
N VAL A 138 -15.94 -2.66 -1.42
CA VAL A 138 -14.94 -1.91 -2.20
C VAL A 138 -14.78 -2.54 -3.59
N LEU A 139 -14.68 -3.87 -3.68
CA LEU A 139 -14.60 -4.58 -4.96
C LEU A 139 -15.82 -4.33 -5.84
N SER A 140 -17.02 -4.32 -5.24
CA SER A 140 -18.25 -3.98 -5.95
C SER A 140 -18.24 -2.54 -6.49
N LEU A 141 -17.69 -1.58 -5.75
CA LEU A 141 -17.54 -0.21 -6.21
C LEU A 141 -16.48 -0.09 -7.31
N LEU A 142 -15.35 -0.79 -7.18
CA LEU A 142 -14.28 -0.79 -8.19
C LEU A 142 -14.76 -1.31 -9.54
N SER A 143 -15.77 -2.18 -9.59
CA SER A 143 -16.32 -2.71 -10.83
C SER A 143 -16.95 -1.62 -11.73
N ALA A 144 -17.30 -0.45 -11.17
CA ALA A 144 -17.78 0.70 -11.91
C ALA A 144 -16.66 1.50 -12.60
N TYR A 145 -15.40 1.22 -12.27
CA TYR A 145 -14.22 1.87 -12.85
C TYR A 145 -13.60 0.97 -13.92
N ARG A 146 -12.92 1.59 -14.89
CA ARG A 146 -12.24 0.87 -15.97
C ARG A 146 -10.79 0.55 -15.55
N LEU A 147 -10.63 -0.27 -14.51
CA LEU A 147 -9.34 -0.74 -14.06
C LEU A 147 -8.88 -1.92 -14.91
N GLU A 148 -7.59 -1.98 -15.21
CA GLU A 148 -6.97 -3.07 -15.99
C GLU A 148 -6.86 -4.37 -15.18
N ASP A 149 -6.52 -4.27 -13.90
CA ASP A 149 -6.49 -5.39 -12.95
C ASP A 149 -6.93 -4.94 -11.54
N VAL A 150 -7.57 -5.86 -10.83
CA VAL A 150 -7.91 -5.71 -9.41
C VAL A 150 -7.44 -6.93 -8.68
N SER A 151 -6.57 -6.73 -7.72
CA SER A 151 -5.93 -7.79 -6.95
C SER A 151 -6.14 -7.61 -5.45
N LEU A 152 -5.86 -8.66 -4.66
CA LEU A 152 -6.06 -8.67 -3.22
C LEU A 152 -4.73 -8.87 -2.48
N VAL A 153 -4.54 -8.12 -1.40
CA VAL A 153 -3.51 -8.39 -0.38
C VAL A 153 -4.22 -8.74 0.93
N VAL A 154 -3.94 -9.92 1.47
CA VAL A 154 -4.41 -10.33 2.79
C VAL A 154 -3.32 -10.03 3.80
N ASN A 155 -3.55 -9.00 4.63
CA ASN A 155 -2.61 -8.48 5.60
C ASN A 155 -2.90 -9.00 7.02
N ARG A 156 -1.92 -8.97 7.91
CA ARG A 156 -2.02 -9.39 9.32
C ARG A 156 -2.50 -10.83 9.48
N VAL A 157 -2.01 -11.72 8.65
CA VAL A 157 -2.32 -13.14 8.77
C VAL A 157 -1.48 -13.75 9.88
N ARG A 158 -2.11 -14.47 10.78
CA ARG A 158 -1.44 -15.21 11.87
C ARG A 158 -1.26 -16.68 11.48
N PRO A 159 -0.04 -17.11 11.12
CA PRO A 159 0.21 -18.47 10.65
C PRO A 159 -0.13 -19.55 11.68
N ASP A 160 0.02 -19.24 12.96
CA ASP A 160 -0.33 -20.12 14.08
C ASP A 160 -1.85 -20.35 14.18
N MET A 161 -2.66 -19.33 13.97
CA MET A 161 -4.13 -19.42 13.98
C MET A 161 -4.66 -20.13 12.72
N VAL A 162 -4.06 -19.85 11.55
CA VAL A 162 -4.39 -20.56 10.31
C VAL A 162 -4.12 -22.07 10.48
N ALA A 163 -2.97 -22.44 11.05
CA ALA A 163 -2.61 -23.84 11.28
C ALA A 163 -3.57 -24.58 12.25
N ARG A 164 -4.26 -23.86 13.14
CA ARG A 164 -5.28 -24.40 14.06
C ARG A 164 -6.69 -24.34 13.51
N GLY A 165 -6.91 -23.78 12.31
CA GLY A 165 -8.25 -23.56 11.74
C GLY A 165 -9.06 -22.44 12.43
N GLU A 166 -8.40 -21.58 13.20
CA GLU A 166 -9.01 -20.46 13.94
C GLU A 166 -9.02 -19.14 13.10
N MET A 167 -8.34 -19.13 11.97
CA MET A 167 -8.28 -18.00 11.03
C MET A 167 -8.41 -18.53 9.61
N MET A 168 -9.20 -17.83 8.79
CA MET A 168 -9.40 -18.15 7.38
C MET A 168 -8.07 -18.00 6.61
N GLU A 169 -7.80 -18.95 5.71
CA GLU A 169 -6.64 -18.88 4.81
C GLU A 169 -6.85 -17.81 3.74
N ALA A 170 -5.75 -17.21 3.27
CA ALA A 170 -5.80 -16.21 2.21
C ALA A 170 -6.42 -16.75 0.90
N ALA A 171 -6.20 -18.03 0.60
CA ALA A 171 -6.81 -18.69 -0.54
C ALA A 171 -8.34 -18.79 -0.44
N ASP A 172 -8.87 -18.98 0.77
CA ASP A 172 -10.32 -19.01 1.01
C ASP A 172 -10.94 -17.62 0.88
N ILE A 173 -10.24 -16.59 1.40
CA ILE A 173 -10.66 -15.20 1.25
C ILE A 173 -10.67 -14.79 -0.24
N SER A 174 -9.62 -15.15 -0.98
CA SER A 174 -9.53 -14.91 -2.42
C SER A 174 -10.67 -15.57 -3.20
N ARG A 175 -11.02 -16.81 -2.85
CA ARG A 175 -12.17 -17.52 -3.46
C ARG A 175 -13.50 -16.86 -3.10
N LEU A 176 -13.69 -16.47 -1.85
CA LEU A 176 -14.91 -15.82 -1.36
C LEU A 176 -15.14 -14.46 -2.04
N LEU A 177 -14.08 -13.68 -2.21
CA LEU A 177 -14.13 -12.36 -2.84
C LEU A 177 -14.01 -12.40 -4.37
N HIS A 178 -13.88 -13.58 -4.98
CA HIS A 178 -13.68 -13.76 -6.43
C HIS A 178 -12.56 -12.90 -7.00
N THR A 179 -11.54 -12.60 -6.18
CA THR A 179 -10.43 -11.70 -6.55
C THR A 179 -9.10 -12.39 -6.22
N PRO A 180 -8.14 -12.43 -7.17
CA PRO A 180 -6.88 -13.11 -6.97
C PRO A 180 -6.03 -12.41 -5.92
N ALA A 181 -5.45 -13.19 -4.98
CA ALA A 181 -4.49 -12.68 -4.03
C ALA A 181 -3.08 -12.59 -4.67
N VAL A 182 -2.47 -11.41 -4.59
CA VAL A 182 -1.08 -11.15 -5.02
C VAL A 182 -0.11 -11.07 -3.85
N GLY A 183 -0.62 -10.98 -2.62
CA GLY A 183 0.22 -10.92 -1.43
C GLY A 183 -0.49 -11.42 -0.18
N VAL A 184 0.28 -12.08 0.67
CA VAL A 184 -0.15 -12.56 1.99
C VAL A 184 0.91 -12.12 2.99
N ILE A 185 0.55 -11.14 3.82
CA ILE A 185 1.48 -10.51 4.77
C ILE A 185 1.18 -11.04 6.18
N PRO A 186 2.15 -11.66 6.84
CA PRO A 186 1.98 -12.12 8.21
C PRO A 186 1.88 -10.94 9.18
N GLU A 187 1.14 -11.12 10.27
CA GLU A 187 1.14 -10.18 11.39
C GLU A 187 2.54 -10.17 12.03
N ASP A 188 3.10 -8.97 12.17
CA ASP A 188 4.46 -8.77 12.64
C ASP A 188 4.52 -7.53 13.54
N ASP A 189 4.83 -7.74 14.82
CA ASP A 189 4.91 -6.68 15.81
C ASP A 189 6.01 -5.64 15.46
N CYS A 190 7.04 -6.07 14.74
CA CYS A 190 8.10 -5.18 14.28
C CYS A 190 7.56 -4.09 13.34
N VAL A 191 6.55 -4.38 12.51
CA VAL A 191 5.96 -3.39 11.61
C VAL A 191 5.41 -2.20 12.39
N THR A 192 4.69 -2.45 13.48
CA THR A 192 4.12 -1.38 14.32
C THR A 192 5.21 -0.56 15.00
N LEU A 193 6.26 -1.22 15.50
CA LEU A 193 7.39 -0.54 16.15
C LEU A 193 8.14 0.36 15.16
N TYR A 194 8.43 -0.14 13.97
CA TYR A 194 9.19 0.62 12.98
C TYR A 194 8.39 1.76 12.35
N GLN A 195 7.08 1.62 12.23
CA GLN A 195 6.21 2.74 11.82
C GLN A 195 6.30 3.93 12.79
N GLN A 196 6.39 3.66 14.11
CA GLN A 196 6.59 4.71 15.11
C GLN A 196 7.96 5.40 14.97
N LEU A 197 8.92 4.75 14.33
CA LEU A 197 10.27 5.27 14.09
C LEU A 197 10.43 5.84 12.67
N GLY A 198 9.38 5.89 11.85
CA GLY A 198 9.45 6.30 10.44
C GLY A 198 10.31 5.38 9.57
N ARG A 199 10.45 4.10 9.95
CA ARG A 199 11.31 3.10 9.28
C ARG A 199 10.49 1.90 8.83
N VAL A 200 10.95 1.21 7.77
CA VAL A 200 10.45 -0.13 7.42
C VAL A 200 11.36 -1.18 8.08
N PRO A 201 10.77 -2.22 8.70
CA PRO A 201 11.56 -3.25 9.37
C PRO A 201 12.40 -4.04 8.37
N SER A 202 13.72 -3.88 8.43
CA SER A 202 14.66 -4.85 7.88
C SER A 202 14.78 -6.03 8.84
N PHE A 203 14.73 -7.27 8.35
CA PHE A 203 14.76 -8.52 9.11
C PHE A 203 13.46 -8.91 9.84
N ALA A 204 12.35 -8.28 9.53
CA ALA A 204 11.04 -8.64 10.04
C ALA A 204 10.51 -9.95 9.39
N LEU A 205 9.54 -10.57 10.05
CA LEU A 205 8.86 -11.75 9.51
C LEU A 205 8.14 -11.43 8.20
N SER A 206 7.63 -10.22 8.07
CA SER A 206 6.88 -9.68 6.93
C SER A 206 7.78 -9.29 5.75
N GLU A 207 9.08 -9.08 5.93
CA GLU A 207 9.99 -8.62 4.87
C GLU A 207 9.95 -9.53 3.63
N LYS A 208 10.06 -10.85 3.81
CA LYS A 208 9.98 -11.80 2.70
C LYS A 208 8.64 -11.77 1.98
N ALA A 209 7.57 -11.48 2.70
CA ALA A 209 6.25 -11.37 2.13
C ALA A 209 6.12 -10.10 1.28
N PHE A 210 6.73 -8.99 1.72
CA PHE A 210 6.79 -7.76 0.93
C PHE A 210 7.71 -7.88 -0.29
N CYS A 211 8.86 -8.55 -0.17
CA CYS A 211 9.70 -8.86 -1.34
C CYS A 211 8.93 -9.66 -2.39
N LEU A 212 8.18 -10.69 -1.96
CA LEU A 212 7.37 -11.49 -2.87
C LEU A 212 6.21 -10.69 -3.47
N LEU A 213 5.59 -9.80 -2.69
CA LEU A 213 4.55 -8.89 -3.20
C LEU A 213 5.11 -7.96 -4.27
N ALA A 214 6.29 -7.37 -4.05
CA ALA A 214 6.96 -6.51 -5.02
C ALA A 214 7.31 -7.28 -6.31
N ASP A 215 7.83 -8.50 -6.18
CA ASP A 215 8.11 -9.38 -7.32
C ASP A 215 6.83 -9.73 -8.11
N ASN A 216 5.74 -10.02 -7.41
CA ASN A 216 4.44 -10.29 -8.03
C ASN A 216 3.89 -9.08 -8.80
N VAL A 217 3.97 -7.90 -8.21
CA VAL A 217 3.50 -6.65 -8.85
C VAL A 217 4.38 -6.33 -10.06
N ALA A 218 5.70 -6.38 -9.92
CA ALA A 218 6.63 -6.08 -11.00
C ALA A 218 6.51 -7.04 -12.21
N ASN A 219 6.30 -8.33 -11.94
CA ASN A 219 6.25 -9.37 -12.97
C ASN A 219 4.83 -9.80 -13.32
N ARG A 220 3.80 -9.16 -12.79
CA ARG A 220 2.38 -9.53 -12.96
C ARG A 220 2.10 -11.01 -12.63
N THR A 221 2.74 -11.51 -11.57
CA THR A 221 2.56 -12.88 -11.08
C THR A 221 1.71 -12.90 -9.80
N LYS A 222 1.20 -14.07 -9.43
CA LYS A 222 0.28 -14.23 -8.27
C LYS A 222 0.77 -15.36 -7.36
N LYS A 223 2.07 -15.38 -7.05
CA LYS A 223 2.68 -16.36 -6.16
C LYS A 223 2.39 -15.98 -4.71
N CYS A 224 1.64 -16.78 -3.98
CA CYS A 224 1.41 -16.54 -2.56
C CYS A 224 2.44 -17.27 -1.70
N ALA A 225 2.91 -16.60 -0.63
CA ALA A 225 3.83 -17.20 0.33
C ALA A 225 3.13 -18.35 1.09
N GLU A 226 3.78 -19.51 1.15
CA GLU A 226 3.32 -20.60 2.02
C GLU A 226 3.58 -20.24 3.48
N LEU A 227 2.57 -19.73 4.16
CA LEU A 227 2.66 -19.28 5.56
C LEU A 227 3.01 -20.43 6.53
N ARG A 228 2.80 -21.69 6.17
CA ARG A 228 3.18 -22.87 6.98
C ARG A 228 4.69 -22.92 7.27
N THR A 229 5.51 -22.30 6.44
CA THR A 229 6.97 -22.24 6.65
C THR A 229 7.38 -21.20 7.71
N TYR A 230 6.57 -20.17 7.95
CA TYR A 230 6.86 -19.10 8.92
C TYR A 230 6.68 -19.54 10.38
N GLY A 231 5.76 -20.46 10.67
CA GLY A 231 5.49 -20.95 12.05
C GLY A 231 6.54 -21.89 12.61
N ARG A 232 7.33 -22.60 11.77
CA ARG A 232 8.31 -23.60 12.23
C ARG A 232 9.60 -23.01 12.79
N ARG A 233 9.96 -21.76 12.47
CA ARG A 233 11.22 -21.13 12.95
C ARG A 233 11.13 -20.56 14.37
N ARG A 234 9.97 -20.22 14.91
CA ARG A 234 9.81 -19.70 16.28
C ARG A 234 10.09 -20.75 17.38
N ARG A 235 9.92 -22.07 17.08
CA ARG A 235 10.17 -23.15 18.07
C ARG A 235 11.65 -23.49 18.32
N ARG A 236 12.59 -23.01 17.50
CA ARG A 236 14.04 -23.35 17.64
C ARG A 236 14.89 -22.29 18.34
N ARG A 237 14.32 -21.20 18.83
CA ARG A 237 15.08 -20.09 19.43
C ARG A 237 14.94 -19.94 20.94
N TRP A 238 14.29 -20.90 21.61
CA TRP A 238 14.17 -20.96 23.07
C TRP A 238 14.52 -22.38 23.55
N LEU A 239 15.79 -22.73 23.49
CA LEU A 239 16.46 -23.72 24.30
C LEU A 239 17.91 -23.22 24.58
#